data_3983f570fcb0931dbc9c753d3ae97266
#
_entry.id   3983f570fcb0931dbc9c753d3ae97266
#
_cell.length_a   1.000
_cell.length_b   1.000
_cell.length_c   1.000
_cell.angle_alpha   90.00
_cell.angle_beta   90.00
_cell.angle_gamma   90.00
#
_symmetry.space_group_name_H-M   'P 1'
#
loop_
_entity.id
_entity.type
_entity.pdbx_description
1 polymer ?
#
loop_
_entity_poly.entity_id
_entity_poly.type
_entity_poly.pdbx_seq_one_letter_code
_entity_poly.pdbx_strand_id
1 'polypeptide(L)'
;MAKGIKRLSRDEIMSLIDYDHLNGIFTWKVAHPMALKNGGVAGTIDYQGYRRIIISGRCYRAHHIAWLISKGDWPKNQIDHINGKKADNRIVNLREATNTENNRNKGIRKDNHSGFKGVSKIGKKWKAELKHGKTRIYLGLYLTPEDAHEAYSKKAIELRGEFARTRGFDG
;
A
#
# COMPACT_ATOMS: atom_id res chain seq x y z
N MET A 1 -27.23 12.44 -17.12
CA MET A 1 -26.09 11.49 -17.17
C MET A 1 -24.82 12.29 -16.94
N ALA A 2 -24.14 12.11 -15.81
CA ALA A 2 -22.87 12.76 -15.56
C ALA A 2 -21.86 12.25 -16.59
N LYS A 3 -21.30 13.13 -17.43
CA LYS A 3 -20.21 12.80 -18.34
C LYS A 3 -19.05 12.27 -17.50
N GLY A 4 -18.78 10.98 -17.57
CA GLY A 4 -17.62 10.37 -16.90
C GLY A 4 -16.36 11.14 -17.30
N ILE A 5 -15.68 11.70 -16.31
CA ILE A 5 -14.45 12.47 -16.54
C ILE A 5 -13.42 11.51 -17.14
N LYS A 6 -13.13 11.66 -18.43
CA LYS A 6 -12.14 10.83 -19.15
C LYS A 6 -10.78 11.01 -18.48
N ARG A 7 -10.20 9.92 -17.98
CA ARG A 7 -8.83 9.91 -17.46
C ARG A 7 -7.85 10.16 -18.59
N LEU A 8 -6.70 10.76 -18.30
CA LEU A 8 -5.63 10.92 -19.28
C LEU A 8 -5.11 9.54 -19.72
N SER A 9 -4.72 9.43 -20.97
CA SER A 9 -4.04 8.26 -21.51
C SER A 9 -2.61 8.15 -20.95
N ARG A 10 -1.98 7.00 -21.15
CA ARG A 10 -0.58 6.78 -20.83
C ARG A 10 0.32 7.79 -21.53
N ASP A 11 0.11 8.00 -22.83
CA ASP A 11 0.95 8.87 -23.66
C ASP A 11 0.79 10.34 -23.27
N GLU A 12 -0.44 10.80 -22.98
CA GLU A 12 -0.68 12.14 -22.45
C GLU A 12 0.07 12.37 -21.14
N ILE A 13 0.09 11.40 -20.23
CA ILE A 13 0.84 11.51 -18.97
C ILE A 13 2.34 11.49 -19.23
N MET A 14 2.84 10.57 -20.06
CA MET A 14 4.27 10.44 -20.37
C MET A 14 4.84 11.61 -21.16
N SER A 15 4.01 12.40 -21.84
CA SER A 15 4.45 13.64 -22.48
C SER A 15 4.76 14.75 -21.46
N LEU A 16 4.20 14.67 -20.25
CA LEU A 16 4.30 15.72 -19.22
C LEU A 16 5.24 15.36 -18.06
N ILE A 17 5.36 14.07 -17.75
CA ILE A 17 6.17 13.58 -16.61
C ILE A 17 7.00 12.36 -17.00
N ASP A 18 8.16 12.24 -16.37
CA ASP A 18 8.96 11.02 -16.33
C ASP A 18 8.68 10.22 -15.07
N TYR A 19 8.89 8.91 -15.17
CA TYR A 19 8.78 7.99 -14.05
C TYR A 19 10.01 7.09 -13.95
N ASP A 20 10.80 7.29 -12.90
CA ASP A 20 11.88 6.39 -12.52
C ASP A 20 11.29 5.19 -11.76
N HIS A 21 11.19 4.06 -12.46
CA HIS A 21 10.60 2.83 -11.91
C HIS A 21 11.46 2.15 -10.83
N LEU A 22 12.78 2.44 -10.79
CA LEU A 22 13.71 1.90 -9.80
C LEU A 22 13.57 2.61 -8.45
N ASN A 23 13.39 3.94 -8.48
CA ASN A 23 13.28 4.77 -7.28
C ASN A 23 11.84 5.17 -6.95
N GLY A 24 10.88 4.96 -7.86
CA GLY A 24 9.47 5.33 -7.69
C GLY A 24 9.24 6.84 -7.71
N ILE A 25 10.13 7.59 -8.37
CA ILE A 25 10.12 9.04 -8.42
C ILE A 25 9.53 9.50 -9.75
N PHE A 26 8.76 10.60 -9.67
CA PHE A 26 8.19 11.28 -10.85
C PHE A 26 8.83 12.65 -10.98
N THR A 27 9.18 13.04 -12.21
CA THR A 27 9.75 14.36 -12.52
C THR A 27 8.99 15.00 -13.68
N TRP A 28 8.88 16.34 -13.65
CA TRP A 28 8.26 17.09 -14.74
C TRP A 28 9.19 17.16 -15.95
N LYS A 29 8.70 16.81 -17.13
CA LYS A 29 9.38 17.03 -18.42
C LYS A 29 9.20 18.44 -18.95
N VAL A 30 8.12 19.10 -18.54
CA VAL A 30 7.74 20.45 -18.99
C VAL A 30 7.92 21.46 -17.87
N ALA A 31 8.07 22.74 -18.24
CA ALA A 31 8.08 23.81 -17.26
C ALA A 31 6.77 23.81 -16.46
N HIS A 32 6.86 23.47 -15.18
CA HIS A 32 5.73 23.42 -14.26
C HIS A 32 6.01 24.26 -13.02
N PRO A 33 5.09 25.13 -12.57
CA PRO A 33 5.36 26.03 -11.42
C PRO A 33 5.84 25.32 -10.16
N MET A 34 5.38 24.09 -9.91
CA MET A 34 5.81 23.29 -8.77
C MET A 34 7.16 22.59 -8.96
N ALA A 35 7.65 22.45 -10.20
CA ALA A 35 8.95 21.83 -10.47
C ALA A 35 10.10 22.66 -9.86
N LEU A 36 10.02 23.98 -9.96
CA LEU A 36 11.02 24.90 -9.39
C LEU A 36 11.12 24.78 -7.87
N LYS A 37 9.99 24.53 -7.18
CA LYS A 37 9.95 24.41 -5.72
C LYS A 37 10.46 23.07 -5.19
N ASN A 38 10.35 22.00 -5.97
CA ASN A 38 10.58 20.61 -5.53
C ASN A 38 11.76 19.94 -6.26
N GLY A 39 12.71 20.72 -6.83
CA GLY A 39 13.86 20.15 -7.57
C GLY A 39 13.42 19.27 -8.75
N GLY A 40 12.36 19.65 -9.46
CA GLY A 40 11.82 18.88 -10.59
C GLY A 40 10.86 17.76 -10.23
N VAL A 41 10.79 17.35 -8.97
CA VAL A 41 9.95 16.23 -8.52
C VAL A 41 8.46 16.58 -8.64
N ALA A 42 7.71 15.70 -9.29
CA ALA A 42 6.27 15.86 -9.50
C ALA A 42 5.47 15.39 -8.27
N GLY A 43 4.53 16.24 -7.86
CA GLY A 43 3.57 15.95 -6.80
C GLY A 43 4.10 16.15 -5.37
N THR A 44 3.16 16.04 -4.43
CA THR A 44 3.37 16.23 -2.98
C THR A 44 2.80 15.06 -2.20
N ILE A 45 3.31 14.85 -0.99
CA ILE A 45 2.77 13.85 -0.06
C ILE A 45 1.56 14.45 0.65
N ASP A 46 0.44 13.74 0.65
CA ASP A 46 -0.76 14.15 1.37
C ASP A 46 -0.73 13.72 2.85
N TYR A 47 -1.72 14.17 3.62
CA TYR A 47 -1.86 13.83 5.06
C TYR A 47 -2.01 12.33 5.34
N GLN A 48 -2.37 11.53 4.34
CA GLN A 48 -2.47 10.07 4.44
C GLN A 48 -1.14 9.38 4.11
N GLY A 49 -0.11 10.12 3.67
CA GLY A 49 1.20 9.61 3.29
C GLY A 49 1.32 9.17 1.81
N TYR A 50 0.31 9.44 0.97
CA TYR A 50 0.37 9.14 -0.46
C TYR A 50 0.91 10.33 -1.25
N ARG A 51 1.73 10.05 -2.27
CA ARG A 51 2.08 11.08 -3.26
C ARG A 51 0.91 11.32 -4.21
N ARG A 52 0.55 12.61 -4.38
CA ARG A 52 -0.47 13.08 -5.33
C ARG A 52 0.19 13.99 -6.35
N ILE A 53 -0.20 13.82 -7.61
CA ILE A 53 0.29 14.61 -8.75
C ILE A 53 -0.93 15.26 -9.42
N ILE A 54 -0.88 16.58 -9.60
CA ILE A 54 -1.93 17.32 -10.30
C ILE A 54 -1.47 17.52 -11.74
N ILE A 55 -2.21 16.95 -12.69
CA ILE A 55 -1.94 17.04 -14.13
C ILE A 55 -3.18 17.63 -14.80
N SER A 56 -3.04 18.72 -15.52
CA SER A 56 -4.16 19.40 -16.21
C SER A 56 -5.36 19.65 -15.29
N GLY A 57 -5.10 20.14 -14.07
CA GLY A 57 -6.13 20.42 -13.06
C GLY A 57 -6.75 19.19 -12.37
N ARG A 58 -6.30 17.99 -12.68
CA ARG A 58 -6.77 16.73 -12.09
C ARG A 58 -5.78 16.12 -11.13
N CYS A 59 -6.25 15.66 -10.00
CA CYS A 59 -5.44 15.02 -8.98
C CYS A 59 -5.39 13.50 -9.19
N TYR A 60 -4.19 12.98 -9.37
CA TYR A 60 -3.91 11.54 -9.50
C TYR A 60 -3.09 11.04 -8.32
N ARG A 61 -3.34 9.80 -7.89
CA ARG A 61 -2.43 9.07 -7.00
C ARG A 61 -1.22 8.60 -7.78
N ALA A 62 0.00 8.86 -7.30
CA ALA A 62 1.23 8.53 -8.00
C ALA A 62 1.36 7.02 -8.30
N HIS A 63 0.97 6.15 -7.37
CA HIS A 63 0.99 4.70 -7.59
C HIS A 63 0.04 4.24 -8.73
N HIS A 64 -1.07 4.96 -9.00
CA HIS A 64 -1.90 4.67 -10.16
C HIS A 64 -1.23 5.08 -11.47
N ILE A 65 -0.47 6.20 -11.46
CA ILE A 65 0.32 6.63 -12.61
C ILE A 65 1.49 5.66 -12.85
N ALA A 66 2.20 5.24 -11.78
CA ALA A 66 3.25 4.22 -11.87
C ALA A 66 2.73 2.93 -12.51
N TRP A 67 1.56 2.49 -12.08
CA TRP A 67 0.88 1.32 -12.64
C TRP A 67 0.56 1.50 -14.13
N LEU A 68 -0.11 2.60 -14.48
CA LEU A 68 -0.47 2.92 -15.87
C LEU A 68 0.76 2.94 -16.79
N ILE A 69 1.82 3.64 -16.39
CA ILE A 69 3.06 3.73 -17.20
C ILE A 69 3.68 2.35 -17.37
N SER A 70 3.74 1.55 -16.31
CA SER A 70 4.43 0.25 -16.31
C SER A 70 3.61 -0.89 -16.91
N LYS A 71 2.28 -0.87 -16.79
CA LYS A 71 1.39 -1.96 -17.22
C LYS A 71 0.57 -1.62 -18.46
N GLY A 72 0.55 -0.37 -18.90
CA GLY A 72 -0.15 0.09 -20.11
C GLY A 72 -1.56 0.59 -19.86
N ASP A 73 -2.24 0.12 -18.83
CA ASP A 73 -3.63 0.44 -18.51
C ASP A 73 -3.82 0.92 -17.08
N TRP A 74 -4.89 1.68 -16.83
CA TRP A 74 -5.31 2.02 -15.48
C TRP A 74 -5.66 0.76 -14.69
N PRO A 75 -5.33 0.71 -13.37
CA PRO A 75 -5.65 -0.45 -12.56
C PRO A 75 -7.17 -0.68 -12.50
N LYS A 76 -7.57 -1.94 -12.58
CA LYS A 76 -8.98 -2.38 -12.46
C LYS A 76 -9.41 -2.47 -11.00
N ASN A 77 -8.46 -2.79 -10.13
CA ASN A 77 -8.64 -2.91 -8.69
C ASN A 77 -7.86 -1.82 -7.94
N GLN A 78 -7.83 -1.90 -6.63
CA GLN A 78 -6.97 -1.04 -5.82
C GLN A 78 -5.50 -1.41 -6.03
N ILE A 79 -4.63 -0.41 -5.92
CA ILE A 79 -3.18 -0.66 -5.83
C ILE A 79 -2.78 -0.71 -4.36
N ASP A 80 -2.15 -1.80 -3.99
CA ASP A 80 -1.58 -2.05 -2.67
C ASP A 80 -0.05 -1.85 -2.71
N HIS A 81 0.49 -1.26 -1.63
CA HIS A 81 1.93 -1.15 -1.42
C HIS A 81 2.41 -2.34 -0.59
N ILE A 82 3.16 -3.25 -1.22
CA ILE A 82 3.58 -4.53 -0.62
C ILE A 82 4.28 -4.32 0.73
N ASN A 83 5.17 -3.34 0.81
CA ASN A 83 5.88 -2.98 2.04
C ASN A 83 5.08 -2.07 3.00
N GLY A 84 3.88 -1.61 2.60
CA GLY A 84 3.02 -0.71 3.36
C GLY A 84 3.49 0.75 3.40
N LYS A 85 4.60 1.13 2.74
CA LYS A 85 5.10 2.51 2.63
C LYS A 85 4.41 3.19 1.46
N LYS A 86 3.43 4.05 1.75
CA LYS A 86 2.52 4.66 0.77
C LYS A 86 3.17 5.65 -0.19
N ALA A 87 4.38 6.14 0.13
CA ALA A 87 5.18 6.99 -0.73
C ALA A 87 6.15 6.21 -1.64
N ASP A 88 6.33 4.91 -1.40
CA ASP A 88 7.21 4.05 -2.21
C ASP A 88 6.46 3.55 -3.44
N ASN A 89 6.54 4.33 -4.52
CA ASN A 89 5.83 4.05 -5.77
C ASN A 89 6.67 3.26 -6.78
N ARG A 90 7.74 2.58 -6.36
CA ARG A 90 8.47 1.65 -7.24
C ARG A 90 7.53 0.55 -7.72
N ILE A 91 7.58 0.24 -9.01
CA ILE A 91 6.62 -0.74 -9.59
C ILE A 91 6.74 -2.12 -8.93
N VAL A 92 7.94 -2.52 -8.50
CA VAL A 92 8.18 -3.80 -7.78
C VAL A 92 7.50 -3.86 -6.41
N ASN A 93 7.14 -2.69 -5.84
CA ASN A 93 6.42 -2.56 -4.58
C ASN A 93 4.90 -2.42 -4.75
N LEU A 94 4.41 -2.38 -5.98
CA LEU A 94 2.99 -2.17 -6.28
C LEU A 94 2.36 -3.46 -6.82
N ARG A 95 1.15 -3.76 -6.35
CA ARG A 95 0.32 -4.85 -6.87
C ARG A 95 -1.15 -4.46 -6.89
N GLU A 96 -1.91 -5.01 -7.84
CA GLU A 96 -3.36 -4.94 -7.76
C GLU A 96 -3.86 -5.83 -6.62
N ALA A 97 -4.84 -5.33 -5.91
CA ALA A 97 -5.45 -6.03 -4.79
C ALA A 97 -6.94 -5.71 -4.70
N THR A 98 -7.73 -6.70 -4.38
CA THR A 98 -9.12 -6.50 -3.95
C THR A 98 -9.16 -5.75 -2.61
N ASN A 99 -10.31 -5.18 -2.25
CA ASN A 99 -10.50 -4.55 -0.94
C ASN A 99 -10.14 -5.50 0.22
N THR A 100 -10.45 -6.79 0.06
CA THR A 100 -10.18 -7.81 1.08
C THR A 100 -8.68 -8.05 1.24
N GLU A 101 -7.95 -8.18 0.15
CA GLU A 101 -6.50 -8.39 0.12
C GLU A 101 -5.76 -7.16 0.65
N ASN A 102 -6.14 -5.96 0.20
CA ASN A 102 -5.57 -4.72 0.69
C ASN A 102 -5.79 -4.53 2.21
N ASN A 103 -6.98 -4.89 2.73
CA ASN A 103 -7.23 -4.90 4.17
C ASN A 103 -6.38 -5.92 4.93
N ARG A 104 -6.00 -7.04 4.30
CA ARG A 104 -5.08 -8.03 4.90
C ARG A 104 -3.66 -7.49 5.03
N ASN A 105 -3.21 -6.65 4.08
CA ASN A 105 -1.91 -6.01 4.11
C ASN A 105 -1.83 -4.80 5.07
N LYS A 106 -2.93 -4.33 5.66
CA LYS A 106 -2.90 -3.26 6.66
C LYS A 106 -1.98 -3.63 7.82
N GLY A 107 -1.20 -2.66 8.27
CA GLY A 107 -0.32 -2.77 9.44
C GLY A 107 -1.08 -3.05 10.74
N ILE A 108 -0.34 -3.08 11.82
CA ILE A 108 -0.86 -3.21 13.19
C ILE A 108 -1.70 -1.98 13.51
N ARG A 109 -2.80 -2.17 14.22
CA ARG A 109 -3.66 -1.07 14.68
C ARG A 109 -2.96 -0.27 15.78
N LYS A 110 -3.25 1.02 15.86
CA LYS A 110 -2.67 1.91 16.88
C LYS A 110 -3.01 1.50 18.32
N ASP A 111 -4.14 0.82 18.52
CA ASP A 111 -4.62 0.28 19.80
C ASP A 111 -4.09 -1.12 20.11
N ASN A 112 -3.12 -1.62 19.36
CA ASN A 112 -2.51 -2.92 19.63
C ASN A 112 -1.41 -2.80 20.68
N HIS A 113 -1.62 -3.45 21.83
CA HIS A 113 -0.67 -3.43 22.94
C HIS A 113 0.38 -4.55 22.89
N SER A 114 0.24 -5.53 21.98
CA SER A 114 1.20 -6.63 21.88
C SER A 114 2.41 -6.30 21.00
N GLY A 115 2.32 -5.26 20.15
CA GLY A 115 3.29 -4.99 19.09
C GLY A 115 3.22 -5.96 17.90
N PHE A 116 2.33 -6.95 17.95
CA PHE A 116 2.22 -8.02 16.96
C PHE A 116 0.81 -8.15 16.40
N LYS A 117 0.72 -8.36 15.08
CA LYS A 117 -0.56 -8.58 14.39
C LYS A 117 -1.16 -9.93 14.77
N GLY A 118 -2.45 -9.91 15.13
CA GLY A 118 -3.20 -11.14 15.47
C GLY A 118 -2.90 -11.69 16.86
N VAL A 119 -2.17 -10.93 17.68
CA VAL A 119 -1.80 -11.29 19.05
C VAL A 119 -2.48 -10.38 20.05
N SER A 120 -3.05 -10.95 21.10
CA SER A 120 -3.68 -10.21 22.20
C SER A 120 -3.39 -10.88 23.55
N LYS A 121 -3.26 -10.08 24.61
CA LYS A 121 -2.99 -10.58 25.96
C LYS A 121 -4.28 -11.15 26.59
N ILE A 122 -4.18 -12.31 27.21
CA ILE A 122 -5.26 -12.93 28.00
C ILE A 122 -4.64 -13.41 29.34
N GLY A 123 -4.90 -12.68 30.41
CA GLY A 123 -4.27 -12.94 31.71
C GLY A 123 -2.75 -12.88 31.61
N LYS A 124 -2.08 -13.98 31.94
CA LYS A 124 -0.59 -14.12 31.87
C LYS A 124 -0.10 -14.68 30.54
N LYS A 125 -0.99 -14.98 29.59
CA LYS A 125 -0.65 -15.60 28.28
C LYS A 125 -1.02 -14.69 27.11
N TRP A 126 -0.55 -15.07 25.92
CA TRP A 126 -0.78 -14.39 24.66
C TRP A 126 -1.57 -15.27 23.70
N LYS A 127 -2.74 -14.79 23.29
CA LYS A 127 -3.60 -15.47 22.31
C LYS A 127 -3.17 -15.08 20.90
N ALA A 128 -2.99 -16.09 20.04
CA ALA A 128 -2.90 -15.90 18.58
C ALA A 128 -4.24 -16.20 17.92
N GLU A 129 -4.72 -15.29 17.07
CA GLU A 129 -5.98 -15.42 16.34
C GLU A 129 -5.87 -14.79 14.95
N LEU A 130 -6.36 -15.49 13.93
CA LEU A 130 -6.38 -15.04 12.54
C LEU A 130 -7.82 -14.90 12.05
N LYS A 131 -8.20 -13.73 11.53
CA LYS A 131 -9.46 -13.55 10.83
C LYS A 131 -9.30 -13.91 9.35
N HIS A 132 -10.05 -14.90 8.88
CA HIS A 132 -10.11 -15.29 7.47
C HIS A 132 -11.56 -15.27 6.98
N GLY A 133 -11.89 -14.32 6.09
CA GLY A 133 -13.27 -14.05 5.71
C GLY A 133 -14.13 -13.61 6.90
N LYS A 134 -15.21 -14.33 7.16
CA LYS A 134 -16.10 -14.12 8.32
C LYS A 134 -15.65 -14.89 9.56
N THR A 135 -14.74 -15.85 9.42
CA THR A 135 -14.32 -16.77 10.49
C THR A 135 -13.09 -16.24 11.23
N ARG A 136 -13.04 -16.49 12.54
CA ARG A 136 -11.87 -16.30 13.38
C ARG A 136 -11.27 -17.66 13.69
N ILE A 137 -10.00 -17.85 13.35
CA ILE A 137 -9.25 -19.08 13.58
C ILE A 137 -8.41 -18.86 14.82
N TYR A 138 -8.73 -19.59 15.87
CA TYR A 138 -7.94 -19.64 17.10
C TYR A 138 -6.69 -20.49 16.87
N LEU A 139 -5.51 -19.97 17.22
CA LEU A 139 -4.22 -20.60 16.96
C LEU A 139 -3.49 -21.04 18.24
N GLY A 140 -4.02 -20.70 19.41
CA GLY A 140 -3.48 -21.12 20.68
C GLY A 140 -3.17 -20.00 21.66
N LEU A 141 -2.71 -20.40 22.86
CA LEU A 141 -2.21 -19.53 23.93
C LEU A 141 -0.72 -19.83 24.16
N TYR A 142 0.08 -18.77 24.21
CA TYR A 142 1.55 -18.83 24.27
C TYR A 142 2.04 -18.07 25.51
N LEU A 143 3.25 -18.35 25.94
CA LEU A 143 3.87 -17.67 27.07
C LEU A 143 4.43 -16.30 26.66
N THR A 144 4.88 -16.18 25.40
CA THR A 144 5.45 -14.95 24.85
C THR A 144 4.59 -14.43 23.70
N PRO A 145 4.57 -13.12 23.44
CA PRO A 145 3.87 -12.56 22.28
C PRO A 145 4.58 -12.93 20.95
N GLU A 146 5.88 -13.19 20.98
CA GLU A 146 6.69 -13.63 19.83
C GLU A 146 6.24 -15.01 19.35
N ASP A 147 6.09 -16.00 20.24
CA ASP A 147 5.62 -17.35 19.89
C ASP A 147 4.18 -17.31 19.33
N ALA A 148 3.32 -16.49 19.95
CA ALA A 148 1.98 -16.26 19.45
C ALA A 148 1.97 -15.67 18.04
N HIS A 149 2.91 -14.74 17.76
CA HIS A 149 3.04 -14.11 16.45
C HIS A 149 3.63 -15.08 15.43
N GLU A 150 4.53 -15.96 15.81
CA GLU A 150 5.05 -16.98 14.91
C GLU A 150 3.94 -17.92 14.43
N ALA A 151 3.08 -18.39 15.34
CA ALA A 151 1.91 -19.20 15.00
C ALA A 151 0.94 -18.43 14.07
N TYR A 152 0.69 -17.14 14.35
CA TYR A 152 -0.10 -16.29 13.48
C TYR A 152 0.53 -16.17 12.10
N SER A 153 1.84 -15.94 12.02
CA SER A 153 2.58 -15.72 10.77
C SER A 153 2.55 -16.96 9.88
N LYS A 154 2.82 -18.13 10.43
CA LYS A 154 2.73 -19.41 9.72
C LYS A 154 1.33 -19.60 9.09
N LYS A 155 0.28 -19.42 9.88
CA LYS A 155 -1.10 -19.59 9.38
C LYS A 155 -1.52 -18.47 8.41
N ALA A 156 -1.02 -17.26 8.59
CA ALA A 156 -1.28 -16.16 7.67
C ALA A 156 -0.65 -16.41 6.29
N ILE A 157 0.58 -16.91 6.24
CA ILE A 157 1.27 -17.26 4.99
C ILE A 157 0.53 -18.39 4.28
N GLU A 158 0.14 -19.45 5.02
CA GLU A 158 -0.62 -20.58 4.47
C GLU A 158 -1.92 -20.13 3.79
N LEU A 159 -2.68 -19.23 4.43
CA LEU A 159 -4.03 -18.86 3.96
C LEU A 159 -4.08 -17.63 3.05
N ARG A 160 -3.04 -16.80 3.01
CA ARG A 160 -3.04 -15.50 2.33
C ARG A 160 -1.90 -15.33 1.33
N GLY A 161 -0.92 -16.25 1.32
CA GLY A 161 0.25 -16.19 0.44
C GLY A 161 0.95 -14.83 0.53
N GLU A 162 1.18 -14.21 -0.61
CA GLU A 162 1.86 -12.91 -0.74
C GLU A 162 1.16 -11.74 -0.03
N PHE A 163 -0.15 -11.86 0.30
CA PHE A 163 -0.91 -10.87 1.06
C PHE A 163 -0.82 -11.07 2.58
N ALA A 164 0.01 -11.99 3.05
CA ALA A 164 0.27 -12.18 4.46
C ALA A 164 1.28 -11.15 4.97
N ARG A 165 0.82 -10.09 5.63
CA ARG A 165 1.72 -9.19 6.35
C ARG A 165 2.03 -9.76 7.73
N THR A 166 3.24 -10.29 7.88
CA THR A 166 3.72 -10.95 9.11
C THR A 166 4.72 -10.09 9.89
N ARG A 167 5.22 -8.99 9.31
CA ARG A 167 6.15 -8.08 10.01
C ARG A 167 5.40 -7.21 11.02
N GLY A 168 6.04 -6.98 12.15
CA GLY A 168 5.67 -5.97 13.13
C GLY A 168 5.79 -4.54 12.58
N PHE A 169 5.72 -3.55 13.46
CA PHE A 169 6.03 -2.17 13.12
C PHE A 169 7.50 -2.09 12.70
N ASP A 170 7.75 -1.91 11.40
CA ASP A 170 8.97 -1.24 10.95
C ASP A 170 8.66 0.26 11.07
N GLY A 171 9.19 0.91 12.11
CA GLY A 171 9.04 2.32 12.41
C GLY A 171 9.49 3.22 11.26
#